data_50084919a438e1e813f662b5f88e481a
#
_entry.id   50084919a438e1e813f662b5f88e481a
#
_cell.length_a   1.000
_cell.length_b   1.000
_cell.length_c   1.000
_cell.angle_alpha   90.00
_cell.angle_beta   90.00
_cell.angle_gamma   90.00
#
_symmetry.space_group_name_H-M   'P 1'
#
loop_
_entity.id
_entity.type
_entity.pdbx_description
1 polymer ?
#
loop_
_entity_poly.entity_id
_entity_poly.type
_entity_poly.pdbx_seq_one_letter_code
_entity_poly.pdbx_strand_id
1 'polypeptide(L)'
;NTFKLHSKKRQLSKAQQIDLLSNLCNLLKYGFTLYQSFQFLNLQMTYKNKQLGTTILSEISNGAPCNQILSLIGYSDTIVMQVYLAERFGNIIDVLEETVNYMKVNRKSEQRLLKTLQYPLILVSIFIAMIIILNLTVIPQFQQLYTSMNIQLSSFQKTLSFFITSLPTIIVVMLIIVSMLAIIMKLIYNNLNMLNKINFVMKLPLISGYFQLFKTYFVTNELVLFYKNGITLQSIVDVYINHSSDPFRQFLGKYLLTYSEMGYGLPQILEKLKCFKPQLIKFVLQGEKRGKLEVELKLYSQILVKQIEDKAIKQTQFLQPILFLILGLFIVAIYLVIMLPMFQMMQSIK
;
A
#
# COMPACT_ATOMS: atom_id res chain seq x y z
N ASN A 1 30.97 -13.51 0.09
CA ASN A 1 30.47 -12.12 0.24
C ASN A 1 28.96 -12.13 0.28
N THR A 2 28.39 -12.21 1.48
CA THR A 2 26.94 -12.13 1.74
C THR A 2 26.49 -10.69 1.53
N PHE A 3 25.88 -10.42 0.40
CA PHE A 3 25.34 -9.12 0.06
C PHE A 3 24.05 -8.89 0.87
N LYS A 4 24.13 -8.19 1.99
CA LYS A 4 22.94 -7.66 2.69
C LYS A 4 22.39 -6.48 1.88
N LEU A 5 21.34 -6.71 1.12
CA LEU A 5 20.56 -5.68 0.44
C LEU A 5 19.91 -4.75 1.49
N HIS A 6 20.60 -3.68 1.85
CA HIS A 6 19.99 -2.60 2.63
C HIS A 6 19.06 -1.82 1.70
N SER A 7 17.80 -1.71 2.05
CA SER A 7 16.84 -0.83 1.35
C SER A 7 17.36 0.61 1.36
N LYS A 8 18.04 1.01 0.30
CA LYS A 8 18.53 2.37 0.12
C LYS A 8 17.37 3.30 -0.23
N LYS A 9 17.45 4.58 0.18
CA LYS A 9 16.42 5.59 -0.14
C LYS A 9 16.21 5.67 -1.66
N ARG A 10 14.96 5.65 -2.11
CA ARG A 10 14.58 5.82 -3.52
C ARG A 10 15.18 7.09 -4.11
N GLN A 11 15.95 6.95 -5.18
CA GLN A 11 16.60 8.03 -5.89
C GLN A 11 15.74 8.57 -7.04
N LEU A 12 14.81 7.77 -7.55
CA LEU A 12 13.89 8.08 -8.64
C LEU A 12 12.44 7.86 -8.22
N SER A 13 11.51 8.60 -8.81
CA SER A 13 10.08 8.34 -8.69
C SER A 13 9.73 6.99 -9.34
N LYS A 14 8.57 6.41 -8.98
CA LYS A 14 8.12 5.14 -9.59
C LYS A 14 7.99 5.22 -11.11
N ALA A 15 7.62 6.40 -11.64
CA ALA A 15 7.57 6.65 -13.08
C ALA A 15 8.96 6.53 -13.71
N GLN A 16 9.89 7.30 -13.20
CA GLN A 16 11.26 7.31 -13.67
C GLN A 16 11.95 5.95 -13.52
N GLN A 17 11.64 5.19 -12.49
CA GLN A 17 12.12 3.81 -12.34
C GLN A 17 11.62 2.91 -13.48
N ILE A 18 10.33 3.02 -13.85
CA ILE A 18 9.77 2.25 -14.97
C ILE A 18 10.43 2.68 -16.29
N ASP A 19 10.59 3.98 -16.51
CA ASP A 19 11.17 4.52 -17.72
C ASP A 19 12.65 4.12 -17.85
N LEU A 20 13.44 4.21 -16.75
CA LEU A 20 14.83 3.77 -16.73
C LEU A 20 14.93 2.28 -17.06
N LEU A 21 14.15 1.43 -16.40
CA LEU A 21 14.21 -0.02 -16.61
C LEU A 21 13.75 -0.40 -18.03
N SER A 22 12.74 0.29 -18.58
CA SER A 22 12.26 0.09 -19.94
C SER A 22 13.33 0.47 -20.98
N ASN A 23 13.97 1.61 -20.79
CA ASN A 23 15.03 2.07 -21.69
C ASN A 23 16.29 1.20 -21.57
N LEU A 24 16.65 0.78 -20.35
CA LEU A 24 17.73 -0.18 -20.14
C LEU A 24 17.46 -1.49 -20.88
N CYS A 25 16.25 -2.04 -20.76
CA CYS A 25 15.85 -3.26 -21.48
C CYS A 25 16.00 -3.09 -23.00
N ASN A 26 15.55 -1.95 -23.56
CA ASN A 26 15.68 -1.67 -24.99
C ASN A 26 17.14 -1.56 -25.43
N LEU A 27 17.97 -0.82 -24.68
CA LEU A 27 19.39 -0.67 -25.01
C LEU A 27 20.12 -2.02 -25.01
N LEU A 28 19.86 -2.86 -24.00
CA LEU A 28 20.43 -4.22 -23.95
C LEU A 28 19.93 -5.10 -25.10
N LYS A 29 18.67 -4.97 -25.53
CA LYS A 29 18.14 -5.65 -26.74
C LYS A 29 18.86 -5.23 -28.01
N TYR A 30 19.26 -3.97 -28.11
CA TYR A 30 20.05 -3.47 -29.24
C TYR A 30 21.56 -3.81 -29.16
N GLY A 31 21.98 -4.58 -28.14
CA GLY A 31 23.37 -5.03 -28.00
C GLY A 31 24.30 -4.06 -27.28
N PHE A 32 23.77 -2.98 -26.70
CA PHE A 32 24.59 -2.09 -25.85
C PHE A 32 25.03 -2.83 -24.58
N THR A 33 26.25 -2.57 -24.14
CA THR A 33 26.72 -3.07 -22.85
C THR A 33 26.02 -2.37 -21.68
N LEU A 34 26.07 -2.95 -20.48
CA LEU A 34 25.50 -2.34 -19.28
C LEU A 34 26.10 -0.93 -19.05
N TYR A 35 27.42 -0.78 -19.23
CA TYR A 35 28.12 0.49 -19.08
C TYR A 35 27.60 1.56 -20.06
N GLN A 36 27.57 1.23 -21.36
CA GLN A 36 27.07 2.13 -22.41
C GLN A 36 25.61 2.51 -22.15
N SER A 37 24.79 1.56 -21.74
CA SER A 37 23.39 1.80 -21.42
C SER A 37 23.23 2.79 -20.27
N PHE A 38 23.96 2.63 -19.18
CA PHE A 38 23.89 3.57 -18.05
C PHE A 38 24.58 4.92 -18.35
N GLN A 39 25.60 4.94 -19.19
CA GLN A 39 26.18 6.19 -19.68
C GLN A 39 25.13 7.04 -20.42
N PHE A 40 24.35 6.41 -21.30
CA PHE A 40 23.26 7.07 -22.01
C PHE A 40 22.12 7.48 -21.08
N LEU A 41 21.68 6.59 -20.19
CA LEU A 41 20.57 6.83 -19.27
C LEU A 41 20.87 7.94 -18.26
N ASN A 42 22.11 8.07 -17.81
CA ASN A 42 22.52 9.13 -16.88
C ASN A 42 22.38 10.53 -17.48
N LEU A 43 22.44 10.68 -18.81
CA LEU A 43 22.19 11.96 -19.49
C LEU A 43 20.71 12.37 -19.43
N GLN A 44 19.80 11.40 -19.33
CA GLN A 44 18.36 11.63 -19.34
C GLN A 44 17.73 11.64 -17.95
N MET A 45 18.41 11.06 -16.95
CA MET A 45 17.83 10.85 -15.61
C MET A 45 18.41 11.84 -14.60
N THR A 46 17.51 12.46 -13.83
CA THR A 46 17.90 13.31 -12.70
C THR A 46 17.70 12.55 -11.40
N TYR A 47 18.79 12.09 -10.80
CA TYR A 47 18.77 11.44 -9.50
C TYR A 47 18.66 12.46 -8.37
N LYS A 48 18.04 12.09 -7.25
CA LYS A 48 18.01 12.94 -6.04
C LYS A 48 19.42 13.25 -5.52
N ASN A 49 20.31 12.25 -5.57
CA ASN A 49 21.72 12.44 -5.29
C ASN A 49 22.46 12.71 -6.62
N LYS A 50 22.97 13.91 -6.82
CA LYS A 50 23.65 14.33 -8.05
C LYS A 50 24.89 13.49 -8.38
N GLN A 51 25.55 12.90 -7.36
CA GLN A 51 26.75 12.07 -7.55
C GLN A 51 26.43 10.61 -7.89
N LEU A 52 25.15 10.20 -7.83
CA LEU A 52 24.80 8.80 -8.04
C LEU A 52 25.12 8.33 -9.46
N GLY A 53 24.96 9.17 -10.47
CA GLY A 53 25.27 8.81 -11.85
C GLY A 53 26.73 8.43 -12.05
N THR A 54 27.66 9.19 -11.48
CA THR A 54 29.11 8.88 -11.54
C THR A 54 29.44 7.64 -10.72
N THR A 55 28.81 7.47 -9.55
CA THR A 55 28.96 6.25 -8.72
C THR A 55 28.49 5.01 -9.48
N ILE A 56 27.35 5.08 -10.21
CA ILE A 56 26.84 3.97 -11.01
C ILE A 56 27.87 3.55 -12.07
N LEU A 57 28.43 4.50 -12.81
CA LEU A 57 29.42 4.20 -13.84
C LEU A 57 30.69 3.61 -13.26
N SER A 58 31.18 4.13 -12.14
CA SER A 58 32.37 3.57 -11.46
C SER A 58 32.12 2.14 -10.95
N GLU A 59 30.96 1.87 -10.36
CA GLU A 59 30.60 0.53 -9.89
C GLU A 59 30.51 -0.47 -11.06
N ILE A 60 29.90 -0.08 -12.19
CA ILE A 60 29.82 -0.92 -13.38
C ILE A 60 31.24 -1.18 -13.95
N SER A 61 32.10 -0.18 -13.98
CA SER A 61 33.51 -0.34 -14.43
C SER A 61 34.29 -1.29 -13.52
N ASN A 62 33.93 -1.37 -12.23
CA ASN A 62 34.50 -2.31 -11.27
C ASN A 62 33.85 -3.71 -11.33
N GLY A 63 32.99 -3.97 -12.32
CA GLY A 63 32.33 -5.26 -12.50
C GLY A 63 31.06 -5.49 -11.68
N ALA A 64 30.46 -4.43 -11.13
CA ALA A 64 29.21 -4.58 -10.40
C ALA A 64 28.08 -5.07 -11.32
N PRO A 65 27.31 -6.11 -10.92
CA PRO A 65 26.20 -6.62 -11.69
C PRO A 65 24.99 -5.65 -11.67
N CYS A 66 24.07 -5.79 -12.64
CA CYS A 66 22.91 -4.93 -12.81
C CYS A 66 22.02 -4.87 -11.56
N ASN A 67 21.79 -6.02 -10.90
CA ASN A 67 21.00 -6.08 -9.67
C ASN A 67 21.57 -5.17 -8.56
N GLN A 68 22.90 -5.08 -8.44
CA GLN A 68 23.55 -4.18 -7.48
C GLN A 68 23.31 -2.71 -7.82
N ILE A 69 23.40 -2.35 -9.10
CA ILE A 69 23.12 -1.00 -9.58
C ILE A 69 21.66 -0.61 -9.33
N LEU A 70 20.70 -1.51 -9.60
CA LEU A 70 19.28 -1.27 -9.30
C LEU A 70 19.03 -1.09 -7.79
N SER A 71 19.75 -1.82 -6.94
CA SER A 71 19.69 -1.64 -5.48
C SER A 71 20.22 -0.27 -5.07
N LEU A 72 21.31 0.23 -5.68
CA LEU A 72 21.84 1.58 -5.43
C LEU A 72 20.84 2.69 -5.81
N ILE A 73 20.11 2.51 -6.90
CA ILE A 73 19.06 3.43 -7.36
C ILE A 73 17.83 3.39 -6.44
N GLY A 74 17.67 2.32 -5.65
CA GLY A 74 16.57 2.17 -4.70
C GLY A 74 15.33 1.52 -5.30
N TYR A 75 15.53 0.56 -6.21
CA TYR A 75 14.46 -0.36 -6.61
C TYR A 75 14.06 -1.28 -5.45
N SER A 76 12.83 -1.83 -5.52
CA SER A 76 12.37 -2.77 -4.49
C SER A 76 13.16 -4.07 -4.54
N ASP A 77 13.29 -4.73 -3.38
CA ASP A 77 13.96 -6.03 -3.26
C ASP A 77 13.41 -7.07 -4.26
N THR A 78 12.10 -7.05 -4.52
CA THR A 78 11.48 -7.93 -5.52
C THR A 78 12.12 -7.79 -6.90
N ILE A 79 12.32 -6.55 -7.36
CA ILE A 79 12.92 -6.25 -8.66
C ILE A 79 14.39 -6.62 -8.68
N VAL A 80 15.12 -6.19 -7.65
CA VAL A 80 16.56 -6.47 -7.53
C VAL A 80 16.83 -7.97 -7.53
N MET A 81 16.00 -8.75 -6.82
CA MET A 81 16.12 -10.20 -6.74
C MET A 81 15.84 -10.90 -8.06
N GLN A 82 14.83 -10.41 -8.81
CA GLN A 82 14.53 -10.96 -10.14
C GLN A 82 15.68 -10.73 -11.12
N VAL A 83 16.25 -9.53 -11.12
CA VAL A 83 17.39 -9.22 -11.96
C VAL A 83 18.63 -10.02 -11.53
N TYR A 84 18.85 -10.21 -10.23
CA TYR A 84 19.92 -11.09 -9.73
C TYR A 84 19.79 -12.53 -10.30
N LEU A 85 18.59 -13.09 -10.24
CA LEU A 85 18.35 -14.43 -10.79
C LEU A 85 18.51 -14.47 -12.31
N ALA A 86 18.06 -13.42 -13.01
CA ALA A 86 18.21 -13.31 -14.46
C ALA A 86 19.68 -13.25 -14.90
N GLU A 87 20.50 -12.53 -14.16
CA GLU A 87 21.95 -12.49 -14.38
C GLU A 87 22.61 -13.86 -14.17
N ARG A 88 22.14 -14.59 -13.17
CA ARG A 88 22.69 -15.93 -12.86
C ARG A 88 22.25 -17.01 -13.83
N PHE A 89 21.03 -16.92 -14.37
CA PHE A 89 20.45 -17.94 -15.25
C PHE A 89 20.47 -17.55 -16.74
N GLY A 90 20.98 -16.36 -17.09
CA GLY A 90 21.29 -15.97 -18.48
C GLY A 90 20.14 -15.38 -19.27
N ASN A 91 19.02 -14.99 -18.65
CA ASN A 91 17.83 -14.45 -19.36
C ASN A 91 17.45 -13.04 -18.90
N ILE A 92 18.43 -12.14 -18.84
CA ILE A 92 18.25 -10.80 -18.26
C ILE A 92 17.23 -9.94 -19.03
N ILE A 93 17.22 -10.03 -20.37
CA ILE A 93 16.37 -9.16 -21.21
C ILE A 93 14.89 -9.48 -20.98
N ASP A 94 14.51 -10.76 -21.04
CA ASP A 94 13.12 -11.17 -20.85
C ASP A 94 12.62 -10.88 -19.45
N VAL A 95 13.47 -11.06 -18.44
CA VAL A 95 13.15 -10.74 -17.04
C VAL A 95 12.99 -9.25 -16.84
N LEU A 96 13.81 -8.41 -17.46
CA LEU A 96 13.66 -6.95 -17.41
C LEU A 96 12.35 -6.52 -18.05
N GLU A 97 11.97 -7.09 -19.21
CA GLU A 97 10.70 -6.79 -19.87
C GLU A 97 9.49 -7.18 -19.03
N GLU A 98 9.48 -8.37 -18.44
CA GLU A 98 8.44 -8.80 -17.51
C GLU A 98 8.37 -7.92 -16.27
N THR A 99 9.52 -7.54 -15.73
CA THR A 99 9.61 -6.65 -14.57
C THR A 99 9.05 -5.26 -14.87
N VAL A 100 9.34 -4.72 -16.07
CA VAL A 100 8.74 -3.46 -16.54
C VAL A 100 7.22 -3.58 -16.64
N ASN A 101 6.72 -4.67 -17.22
CA ASN A 101 5.28 -4.91 -17.33
C ASN A 101 4.61 -5.03 -15.95
N TYR A 102 5.24 -5.75 -15.03
CA TYR A 102 4.80 -5.85 -13.64
C TYR A 102 4.73 -4.47 -12.96
N MET A 103 5.78 -3.64 -13.10
CA MET A 103 5.81 -2.30 -12.55
C MET A 103 4.72 -1.39 -13.14
N LYS A 104 4.49 -1.47 -14.47
CA LYS A 104 3.44 -0.70 -15.16
C LYS A 104 2.04 -1.08 -14.66
N VAL A 105 1.75 -2.38 -14.53
CA VAL A 105 0.46 -2.87 -14.01
C VAL A 105 0.24 -2.40 -12.58
N ASN A 106 1.23 -2.58 -11.70
CA ASN A 106 1.14 -2.14 -10.31
C ASN A 106 0.92 -0.64 -10.18
N ARG A 107 1.64 0.17 -10.96
CA ARG A 107 1.46 1.62 -10.97
C ARG A 107 0.06 2.03 -11.42
N LYS A 108 -0.46 1.37 -12.47
CA LYS A 108 -1.81 1.64 -12.96
C LYS A 108 -2.87 1.32 -11.90
N SER A 109 -2.71 0.21 -11.18
CA SER A 109 -3.60 -0.16 -10.08
C SER A 109 -3.51 0.81 -8.91
N GLU A 110 -2.30 1.23 -8.50
CA GLU A 110 -2.12 2.27 -7.50
C GLU A 110 -2.80 3.60 -7.89
N GLN A 111 -2.66 4.03 -9.15
CA GLN A 111 -3.29 5.25 -9.65
C GLN A 111 -4.83 5.16 -9.63
N ARG A 112 -5.38 4.01 -9.99
CA ARG A 112 -6.83 3.77 -9.92
C ARG A 112 -7.33 3.83 -8.48
N LEU A 113 -6.63 3.20 -7.54
CA LEU A 113 -6.97 3.26 -6.12
C LEU A 113 -6.93 4.70 -5.57
N LEU A 114 -5.89 5.46 -5.91
CA LEU A 114 -5.79 6.88 -5.50
C LEU A 114 -6.92 7.72 -6.07
N LYS A 115 -7.27 7.55 -7.35
CA LYS A 115 -8.42 8.24 -7.97
C LYS A 115 -9.73 7.89 -7.27
N THR A 116 -9.94 6.63 -6.90
CA THR A 116 -11.14 6.20 -6.18
C THR A 116 -11.27 6.87 -4.81
N LEU A 117 -10.14 7.11 -4.12
CA LEU A 117 -10.13 7.76 -2.80
C LEU A 117 -10.19 9.30 -2.88
N GLN A 118 -9.95 9.90 -4.05
CA GLN A 118 -9.91 11.35 -4.21
C GLN A 118 -11.24 12.03 -3.84
N TYR A 119 -12.37 11.48 -4.30
CA TYR A 119 -13.69 12.04 -4.03
C TYR A 119 -14.04 12.06 -2.53
N PRO A 120 -13.93 10.95 -1.76
CA PRO A 120 -14.16 10.97 -0.33
C PRO A 120 -13.27 11.95 0.43
N LEU A 121 -11.99 12.05 0.04
CA LEU A 121 -11.05 12.98 0.68
C LEU A 121 -11.47 14.44 0.48
N ILE A 122 -11.88 14.83 -0.73
CA ILE A 122 -12.38 16.17 -1.02
C ILE A 122 -13.63 16.46 -0.18
N LEU A 123 -14.59 15.51 -0.15
CA LEU A 123 -15.83 15.67 0.61
C LEU A 123 -15.57 15.86 2.11
N VAL A 124 -14.71 15.03 2.70
CA VAL A 124 -14.33 15.16 4.11
C VAL A 124 -13.61 16.48 4.38
N SER A 125 -12.74 16.92 3.48
CA SER A 125 -12.05 18.21 3.61
C SER A 125 -13.00 19.40 3.63
N ILE A 126 -14.00 19.40 2.71
CA ILE A 126 -15.04 20.43 2.68
C ILE A 126 -15.87 20.41 3.97
N PHE A 127 -16.22 19.20 4.45
CA PHE A 127 -17.00 19.05 5.68
C PHE A 127 -16.24 19.58 6.92
N ILE A 128 -14.94 19.26 7.04
CA ILE A 128 -14.10 19.79 8.11
C ILE A 128 -13.99 21.31 8.03
N ALA A 129 -13.77 21.86 6.82
CA ALA A 129 -13.72 23.31 6.63
C ALA A 129 -15.03 23.99 7.06
N MET A 130 -16.18 23.41 6.69
CA MET A 130 -17.48 23.90 7.09
C MET A 130 -17.68 23.89 8.62
N ILE A 131 -17.29 22.80 9.30
CA ILE A 131 -17.34 22.73 10.78
C ILE A 131 -16.49 23.83 11.40
N ILE A 132 -15.29 24.06 10.90
CA ILE A 132 -14.37 25.09 11.43
C ILE A 132 -14.99 26.48 11.26
N ILE A 133 -15.45 26.81 10.05
CA ILE A 133 -16.06 28.12 9.77
C ILE A 133 -17.26 28.37 10.68
N LEU A 134 -18.16 27.38 10.81
CA LEU A 134 -19.34 27.51 11.64
C LEU A 134 -19.01 27.71 13.13
N ASN A 135 -18.01 26.98 13.64
CA ASN A 135 -17.58 27.14 15.02
C ASN A 135 -16.88 28.48 15.32
N LEU A 136 -16.13 29.03 14.34
CA LEU A 136 -15.38 30.28 14.54
C LEU A 136 -16.21 31.54 14.28
N THR A 137 -17.21 31.45 13.39
CA THR A 137 -17.97 32.65 12.96
C THR A 137 -19.42 32.60 13.41
N VAL A 138 -20.16 31.57 13.02
CA VAL A 138 -21.63 31.55 13.16
C VAL A 138 -22.04 31.36 14.62
N ILE A 139 -21.53 30.34 15.29
CA ILE A 139 -21.96 30.00 16.64
C ILE A 139 -21.68 31.14 17.65
N PRO A 140 -20.50 31.79 17.67
CA PRO A 140 -20.25 32.92 18.57
C PRO A 140 -21.17 34.09 18.34
N GLN A 141 -21.52 34.43 17.08
CA GLN A 141 -22.44 35.50 16.76
C GLN A 141 -23.85 35.23 17.34
N PHE A 142 -24.34 34.00 17.21
CA PHE A 142 -25.65 33.65 17.79
C PHE A 142 -25.61 33.62 19.32
N GLN A 143 -24.50 33.14 19.93
CA GLN A 143 -24.32 33.19 21.40
C GLN A 143 -24.35 34.64 21.93
N GLN A 144 -23.70 35.57 21.23
CA GLN A 144 -23.75 37.00 21.58
C GLN A 144 -25.15 37.59 21.48
N LEU A 145 -25.90 37.24 20.41
CA LEU A 145 -27.29 37.65 20.25
C LEU A 145 -28.19 37.13 21.39
N TYR A 146 -28.05 35.88 21.80
CA TYR A 146 -28.84 35.31 22.89
C TYR A 146 -28.53 35.95 24.24
N THR A 147 -27.26 36.24 24.50
CA THR A 147 -26.84 36.93 25.74
C THR A 147 -27.34 38.36 25.75
N SER A 148 -27.26 39.10 24.64
CA SER A 148 -27.74 40.51 24.54
C SER A 148 -29.24 40.63 24.71
N MET A 149 -30.02 39.61 24.30
CA MET A 149 -31.48 39.57 24.39
C MET A 149 -31.98 38.90 25.68
N ASN A 150 -31.11 38.48 26.56
CA ASN A 150 -31.42 37.83 27.84
C ASN A 150 -32.27 36.55 27.70
N ILE A 151 -32.10 35.80 26.59
CA ILE A 151 -32.89 34.61 26.29
C ILE A 151 -32.28 33.39 27.01
N GLN A 152 -33.12 32.72 27.79
CA GLN A 152 -32.71 31.46 28.44
C GLN A 152 -32.84 30.31 27.45
N LEU A 153 -31.69 29.75 27.01
CA LEU A 153 -31.66 28.57 26.17
C LEU A 153 -32.22 27.34 26.91
N SER A 154 -33.09 26.58 26.24
CA SER A 154 -33.58 25.30 26.76
C SER A 154 -32.43 24.29 26.96
N SER A 155 -32.64 23.31 27.85
CA SER A 155 -31.64 22.26 28.11
C SER A 155 -31.23 21.51 26.80
N PHE A 156 -32.18 21.29 25.90
CA PHE A 156 -31.95 20.67 24.60
C PHE A 156 -31.01 21.54 23.73
N GLN A 157 -31.28 22.84 23.64
CA GLN A 157 -30.46 23.78 22.87
C GLN A 157 -29.04 23.89 23.41
N LYS A 158 -28.85 23.93 24.73
CA LYS A 158 -27.54 23.92 25.39
C LYS A 158 -26.75 22.66 25.03
N THR A 159 -27.38 21.48 25.09
CA THR A 159 -26.76 20.20 24.76
C THR A 159 -26.38 20.15 23.28
N LEU A 160 -27.28 20.58 22.38
CA LEU A 160 -27.02 20.57 20.94
C LEU A 160 -25.90 21.54 20.55
N SER A 161 -25.89 22.75 21.11
CA SER A 161 -24.83 23.74 20.94
C SER A 161 -23.49 23.20 21.45
N PHE A 162 -23.45 22.58 22.63
CA PHE A 162 -22.26 21.96 23.19
C PHE A 162 -21.72 20.86 22.26
N PHE A 163 -22.57 20.00 21.72
CA PHE A 163 -22.15 18.97 20.77
C PHE A 163 -21.49 19.59 19.53
N ILE A 164 -22.09 20.60 18.93
CA ILE A 164 -21.59 21.24 17.70
C ILE A 164 -20.27 21.97 17.98
N THR A 165 -20.17 22.70 19.08
CA THR A 165 -18.93 23.42 19.47
C THR A 165 -17.79 22.48 19.84
N SER A 166 -18.10 21.31 20.39
CA SER A 166 -17.11 20.31 20.78
C SER A 166 -16.64 19.42 19.60
N LEU A 167 -17.34 19.41 18.46
CA LEU A 167 -17.00 18.56 17.30
C LEU A 167 -15.54 18.70 16.84
N PRO A 168 -14.97 19.91 16.65
CA PRO A 168 -13.58 20.04 16.24
C PRO A 168 -12.62 19.40 17.27
N THR A 169 -12.88 19.63 18.55
CA THR A 169 -12.09 19.06 19.66
C THR A 169 -12.22 17.54 19.71
N ILE A 170 -13.43 17.00 19.54
CA ILE A 170 -13.68 15.55 19.48
C ILE A 170 -12.93 14.92 18.30
N ILE A 171 -12.94 15.55 17.13
CA ILE A 171 -12.21 15.05 15.95
C ILE A 171 -10.70 15.03 16.24
N VAL A 172 -10.14 16.08 16.81
CA VAL A 172 -8.70 16.14 17.15
C VAL A 172 -8.33 15.07 18.19
N VAL A 173 -9.12 14.95 19.25
CA VAL A 173 -8.90 13.92 20.30
C VAL A 173 -9.00 12.52 19.72
N MET A 174 -9.98 12.25 18.86
CA MET A 174 -10.14 10.96 18.16
C MET A 174 -8.92 10.65 17.28
N LEU A 175 -8.40 11.64 16.54
CA LEU A 175 -7.19 11.47 15.73
C LEU A 175 -5.96 11.17 16.60
N ILE A 176 -5.83 11.83 17.74
CA ILE A 176 -4.75 11.55 18.71
C ILE A 176 -4.87 10.14 19.26
N ILE A 177 -6.04 9.71 19.66
CA ILE A 177 -6.29 8.35 20.18
C ILE A 177 -5.98 7.30 19.10
N VAL A 178 -6.46 7.50 17.87
CA VAL A 178 -6.19 6.58 16.75
C VAL A 178 -4.69 6.53 16.43
N SER A 179 -3.99 7.66 16.44
CA SER A 179 -2.55 7.69 16.20
C SER A 179 -1.77 7.01 17.34
N MET A 180 -2.18 7.20 18.58
CA MET A 180 -1.59 6.54 19.76
C MET A 180 -1.78 5.02 19.71
N LEU A 181 -3.00 4.56 19.40
CA LEU A 181 -3.30 3.15 19.21
C LEU A 181 -2.47 2.55 18.06
N ALA A 182 -2.33 3.27 16.95
CA ALA A 182 -1.50 2.83 15.82
C ALA A 182 -0.02 2.70 16.21
N ILE A 183 0.51 3.63 17.03
CA ILE A 183 1.88 3.56 17.54
C ILE A 183 2.05 2.37 18.49
N ILE A 184 1.14 2.16 19.43
CA ILE A 184 1.16 1.02 20.36
C ILE A 184 1.10 -0.30 19.58
N MET A 185 0.17 -0.43 18.62
CA MET A 185 0.08 -1.60 17.75
C MET A 185 1.38 -1.84 16.97
N LYS A 186 2.02 -0.78 16.46
CA LYS A 186 3.30 -0.87 15.76
C LYS A 186 4.44 -1.35 16.68
N LEU A 187 4.50 -0.90 17.92
CA LEU A 187 5.49 -1.32 18.91
C LEU A 187 5.30 -2.80 19.27
N ILE A 188 4.07 -3.22 19.55
CA ILE A 188 3.74 -4.64 19.81
C ILE A 188 4.10 -5.49 18.60
N TYR A 189 3.69 -5.06 17.39
CA TYR A 189 3.97 -5.77 16.14
C TYR A 189 5.48 -5.96 15.91
N ASN A 190 6.31 -4.96 16.19
CA ASN A 190 7.76 -5.04 15.96
C ASN A 190 8.45 -6.11 16.84
N ASN A 191 7.94 -6.34 18.05
CA ASN A 191 8.54 -7.27 19.01
C ASN A 191 8.09 -8.74 18.83
N LEU A 192 7.11 -9.00 17.95
CA LEU A 192 6.59 -10.34 17.72
C LEU A 192 7.45 -11.11 16.71
N ASN A 193 7.54 -12.45 16.87
CA ASN A 193 8.04 -13.35 15.83
C ASN A 193 7.12 -13.34 14.60
N MET A 194 7.63 -13.67 13.40
CA MET A 194 6.87 -13.53 12.15
C MET A 194 5.55 -14.34 12.15
N LEU A 195 5.52 -15.55 12.68
CA LEU A 195 4.27 -16.33 12.85
C LEU A 195 3.25 -15.59 13.72
N ASN A 196 3.71 -15.04 14.85
CA ASN A 196 2.85 -14.30 15.76
C ASN A 196 2.37 -12.98 15.13
N LYS A 197 3.21 -12.31 14.29
CA LYS A 197 2.81 -11.15 13.48
C LYS A 197 1.67 -11.50 12.53
N ILE A 198 1.79 -12.60 11.81
CA ILE A 198 0.75 -13.09 10.90
C ILE A 198 -0.54 -13.37 11.68
N ASN A 199 -0.46 -14.15 12.76
CA ASN A 199 -1.61 -14.50 13.58
C ASN A 199 -2.28 -13.27 14.21
N PHE A 200 -1.49 -12.29 14.66
CA PHE A 200 -2.00 -11.04 15.22
C PHE A 200 -2.81 -10.24 14.18
N VAL A 201 -2.24 -10.04 12.98
CA VAL A 201 -2.93 -9.32 11.90
C VAL A 201 -4.17 -10.07 11.44
N MET A 202 -4.13 -11.40 11.42
CA MET A 202 -5.26 -12.24 11.03
C MET A 202 -6.45 -12.19 12.02
N LYS A 203 -6.22 -11.82 13.29
CA LYS A 203 -7.29 -11.59 14.28
C LYS A 203 -8.03 -10.26 14.08
N LEU A 204 -7.48 -9.32 13.30
CA LEU A 204 -8.08 -8.01 13.06
C LEU A 204 -9.04 -8.06 11.85
N PRO A 205 -10.37 -8.07 12.03
CA PRO A 205 -11.34 -8.37 10.96
C PRO A 205 -11.27 -7.38 9.79
N LEU A 206 -10.97 -6.11 10.04
CA LEU A 206 -10.88 -5.07 9.00
C LEU A 206 -9.60 -5.18 8.17
N ILE A 207 -8.48 -5.59 8.80
CA ILE A 207 -7.14 -5.58 8.20
C ILE A 207 -6.80 -6.96 7.62
N SER A 208 -7.27 -8.05 8.24
CA SER A 208 -6.94 -9.43 7.85
C SER A 208 -7.22 -9.73 6.38
N GLY A 209 -8.39 -9.31 5.90
CA GLY A 209 -8.78 -9.55 4.50
C GLY A 209 -7.92 -8.80 3.48
N TYR A 210 -7.42 -7.60 3.82
CA TYR A 210 -6.45 -6.89 2.98
C TYR A 210 -5.07 -7.52 3.08
N PHE A 211 -4.64 -7.85 4.28
CA PHE A 211 -3.35 -8.49 4.51
C PHE A 211 -3.22 -9.80 3.72
N GLN A 212 -4.22 -10.68 3.80
CA GLN A 212 -4.26 -11.91 2.99
C GLN A 212 -4.19 -11.59 1.50
N LEU A 213 -5.01 -10.67 1.03
CA LEU A 213 -5.11 -10.34 -0.37
C LEU A 213 -3.77 -9.81 -0.92
N PHE A 214 -3.14 -8.86 -0.21
CA PHE A 214 -1.84 -8.32 -0.59
C PHE A 214 -0.71 -9.34 -0.47
N LYS A 215 -0.64 -10.12 0.61
CA LYS A 215 0.39 -11.15 0.76
C LYS A 215 0.26 -12.24 -0.30
N THR A 216 -0.96 -12.68 -0.58
CA THR A 216 -1.22 -13.63 -1.66
C THR A 216 -0.79 -13.04 -3.02
N TYR A 217 -1.17 -11.81 -3.32
CA TYR A 217 -0.81 -11.13 -4.56
C TYR A 217 0.71 -11.04 -4.75
N PHE A 218 1.43 -10.57 -3.71
CA PHE A 218 2.89 -10.44 -3.79
C PHE A 218 3.59 -11.77 -4.04
N VAL A 219 3.26 -12.80 -3.26
CA VAL A 219 3.88 -14.11 -3.41
C VAL A 219 3.49 -14.76 -4.73
N THR A 220 2.23 -14.65 -5.16
CA THR A 220 1.79 -15.17 -6.45
C THR A 220 2.58 -14.55 -7.60
N ASN A 221 2.77 -13.23 -7.61
CA ASN A 221 3.54 -12.55 -8.66
C ASN A 221 5.02 -12.94 -8.65
N GLU A 222 5.63 -13.09 -7.48
CA GLU A 222 7.01 -13.54 -7.37
C GLU A 222 7.16 -14.96 -7.92
N LEU A 223 6.25 -15.87 -7.56
CA LEU A 223 6.25 -17.24 -8.08
C LEU A 223 6.03 -17.28 -9.59
N VAL A 224 5.12 -16.43 -10.15
CA VAL A 224 4.95 -16.32 -11.63
C VAL A 224 6.28 -16.02 -12.29
N LEU A 225 7.00 -15.02 -11.79
CA LEU A 225 8.27 -14.58 -12.38
C LEU A 225 9.36 -15.64 -12.25
N PHE A 226 9.41 -16.34 -11.12
CA PHE A 226 10.36 -17.42 -10.93
C PHE A 226 10.07 -18.61 -11.83
N TYR A 227 8.85 -19.13 -11.83
CA TYR A 227 8.49 -20.32 -12.63
C TYR A 227 8.50 -20.04 -14.14
N LYS A 228 8.13 -18.84 -14.58
CA LYS A 228 8.24 -18.44 -15.97
C LYS A 228 9.69 -18.50 -16.49
N ASN A 229 10.65 -18.21 -15.63
CA ASN A 229 12.08 -18.27 -15.94
C ASN A 229 12.70 -19.64 -15.61
N GLY A 230 11.88 -20.68 -15.38
CA GLY A 230 12.35 -22.05 -15.10
C GLY A 230 13.07 -22.20 -13.76
N ILE A 231 12.93 -21.24 -12.83
CA ILE A 231 13.58 -21.28 -11.53
C ILE A 231 12.88 -22.28 -10.63
N THR A 232 13.66 -23.23 -10.08
CA THR A 232 13.13 -24.27 -9.20
C THR A 232 12.74 -23.73 -7.83
N LEU A 233 11.84 -24.43 -7.12
CA LEU A 233 11.45 -24.06 -5.75
C LEU A 233 12.65 -23.96 -4.81
N GLN A 234 13.64 -24.85 -4.98
CA GLN A 234 14.85 -24.84 -4.16
C GLN A 234 15.68 -23.57 -4.36
N SER A 235 15.81 -23.09 -5.60
CA SER A 235 16.48 -21.83 -5.90
C SER A 235 15.70 -20.62 -5.35
N ILE A 236 14.36 -20.67 -5.37
CA ILE A 236 13.51 -19.63 -4.77
C ILE A 236 13.73 -19.56 -3.26
N VAL A 237 13.80 -20.71 -2.60
CA VAL A 237 14.05 -20.83 -1.16
C VAL A 237 15.42 -20.25 -0.79
N ASP A 238 16.47 -20.61 -1.55
CA ASP A 238 17.81 -20.08 -1.34
C ASP A 238 17.85 -18.54 -1.42
N VAL A 239 17.21 -18.01 -2.45
CA VAL A 239 17.12 -16.57 -2.66
C VAL A 239 16.33 -15.86 -1.55
N TYR A 240 15.24 -16.44 -1.10
CA TYR A 240 14.44 -15.87 0.00
C TYR A 240 15.24 -15.83 1.33
N ILE A 241 16.02 -16.87 1.61
CA ILE A 241 16.79 -16.96 2.84
C ILE A 241 18.02 -16.05 2.79
N ASN A 242 18.81 -16.12 1.72
CA ASN A 242 20.16 -15.57 1.67
C ASN A 242 20.25 -14.19 1.01
N HIS A 243 19.30 -13.85 0.12
CA HIS A 243 19.39 -12.65 -0.71
C HIS A 243 18.24 -11.65 -0.50
N SER A 244 17.24 -11.95 0.35
CA SER A 244 16.16 -11.00 0.65
C SER A 244 16.44 -10.21 1.93
N SER A 245 16.15 -8.90 1.92
CA SER A 245 16.13 -8.06 3.11
C SER A 245 14.75 -8.03 3.79
N ASP A 246 13.71 -8.54 3.12
CA ASP A 246 12.35 -8.58 3.67
C ASP A 246 12.20 -9.71 4.69
N PRO A 247 11.93 -9.41 5.98
CA PRO A 247 11.75 -10.41 7.02
C PRO A 247 10.67 -11.46 6.72
N PHE A 248 9.63 -11.07 5.97
CA PHE A 248 8.57 -12.01 5.58
C PHE A 248 9.07 -13.05 4.56
N ARG A 249 9.85 -12.63 3.56
CA ARG A 249 10.45 -13.54 2.58
C ARG A 249 11.45 -14.48 3.22
N GLN A 250 12.32 -13.97 4.10
CA GLN A 250 13.26 -14.82 4.85
C GLN A 250 12.51 -15.86 5.69
N PHE A 251 11.43 -15.45 6.35
CA PHE A 251 10.57 -16.37 7.08
C PHE A 251 9.92 -17.40 6.14
N LEU A 252 9.35 -16.95 5.01
CA LEU A 252 8.73 -17.83 4.03
C LEU A 252 9.72 -18.81 3.44
N GLY A 253 10.94 -18.37 3.12
CA GLY A 253 12.01 -19.24 2.63
C GLY A 253 12.37 -20.33 3.63
N LYS A 254 12.60 -19.97 4.89
CA LYS A 254 12.88 -20.95 5.97
C LYS A 254 11.70 -21.91 6.17
N TYR A 255 10.49 -21.39 6.11
CA TYR A 255 9.27 -22.19 6.25
C TYR A 255 9.10 -23.19 5.10
N LEU A 256 9.32 -22.75 3.86
CA LEU A 256 9.31 -23.60 2.67
C LEU A 256 10.40 -24.69 2.78
N LEU A 257 11.63 -24.34 3.19
CA LEU A 257 12.73 -25.29 3.35
C LEU A 257 12.35 -26.39 4.33
N THR A 258 11.99 -26.01 5.57
CA THR A 258 11.69 -26.97 6.65
C THR A 258 10.58 -27.94 6.24
N TYR A 259 9.50 -27.46 5.66
CA TYR A 259 8.38 -28.35 5.29
C TYR A 259 8.66 -29.15 4.01
N SER A 260 9.47 -28.63 3.07
CA SER A 260 9.92 -29.42 1.91
C SER A 260 10.83 -30.58 2.31
N GLU A 261 11.71 -30.37 3.28
CA GLU A 261 12.54 -31.44 3.87
C GLU A 261 11.71 -32.51 4.58
N MET A 262 10.52 -32.14 5.09
CA MET A 262 9.55 -33.09 5.65
C MET A 262 8.69 -33.79 4.59
N GLY A 263 8.94 -33.53 3.27
CA GLY A 263 8.22 -34.15 2.16
C GLY A 263 6.89 -33.50 1.77
N TYR A 264 6.57 -32.30 2.32
CA TYR A 264 5.35 -31.59 1.92
C TYR A 264 5.54 -30.87 0.58
N GLY A 265 4.55 -30.97 -0.30
CA GLY A 265 4.52 -30.18 -1.55
C GLY A 265 4.18 -28.71 -1.31
N LEU A 266 4.45 -27.86 -2.31
CA LEU A 266 4.19 -26.42 -2.23
C LEU A 266 2.74 -26.08 -1.83
N PRO A 267 1.68 -26.72 -2.39
CA PRO A 267 0.30 -26.45 -2.01
C PRO A 267 0.03 -26.66 -0.51
N GLN A 268 0.52 -27.79 0.02
CA GLN A 268 0.35 -28.17 1.42
C GLN A 268 1.07 -27.20 2.37
N ILE A 269 2.25 -26.73 1.97
CA ILE A 269 3.03 -25.76 2.75
C ILE A 269 2.31 -24.41 2.81
N LEU A 270 1.80 -23.94 1.66
CA LEU A 270 1.08 -22.67 1.58
C LEU A 270 -0.24 -22.70 2.36
N GLU A 271 -0.93 -23.84 2.40
CA GLU A 271 -2.18 -24.05 3.14
C GLU A 271 -2.00 -23.88 4.67
N LYS A 272 -0.87 -24.34 5.20
CA LYS A 272 -0.54 -24.19 6.64
C LYS A 272 -0.36 -22.72 7.05
N LEU A 273 -0.08 -21.82 6.11
CA LEU A 273 0.10 -20.38 6.35
C LEU A 273 -1.21 -19.62 6.18
N LYS A 274 -1.83 -19.23 7.29
CA LYS A 274 -3.11 -18.48 7.30
C LYS A 274 -3.07 -17.13 6.57
N CYS A 275 -1.90 -16.63 6.20
CA CYS A 275 -1.75 -15.35 5.51
C CYS A 275 -2.09 -15.40 4.01
N PHE A 276 -2.34 -16.58 3.45
CA PHE A 276 -2.71 -16.73 2.05
C PHE A 276 -4.19 -16.99 1.85
N LYS A 277 -4.72 -16.59 0.70
CA LYS A 277 -6.07 -16.91 0.28
C LYS A 277 -6.18 -18.38 -0.09
N PRO A 278 -7.24 -19.10 0.34
CA PRO A 278 -7.40 -20.53 0.00
C PRO A 278 -7.43 -20.83 -1.50
N GLN A 279 -7.84 -19.84 -2.31
CA GLN A 279 -7.84 -19.97 -3.76
C GLN A 279 -6.43 -20.16 -4.34
N LEU A 280 -5.37 -19.57 -3.72
CA LEU A 280 -3.99 -19.76 -4.17
C LEU A 280 -3.64 -21.24 -4.24
N ILE A 281 -4.00 -22.01 -3.21
CA ILE A 281 -3.70 -23.45 -3.14
C ILE A 281 -4.34 -24.20 -4.31
N LYS A 282 -5.57 -23.85 -4.67
CA LYS A 282 -6.27 -24.47 -5.82
C LYS A 282 -5.56 -24.19 -7.15
N PHE A 283 -5.10 -22.95 -7.38
CA PHE A 283 -4.35 -22.57 -8.58
C PHE A 283 -2.98 -23.24 -8.64
N VAL A 284 -2.28 -23.35 -7.50
CA VAL A 284 -1.01 -24.08 -7.42
C VAL A 284 -1.21 -25.56 -7.75
N LEU A 285 -2.17 -26.23 -7.11
CA LEU A 285 -2.50 -27.64 -7.39
C LEU A 285 -2.86 -27.88 -8.87
N GLN A 286 -3.65 -26.98 -9.46
CA GLN A 286 -4.03 -27.08 -10.86
C GLN A 286 -2.84 -26.87 -11.79
N GLY A 287 -1.98 -25.91 -11.47
CA GLY A 287 -0.77 -25.61 -12.23
C GLY A 287 0.25 -26.75 -12.17
N GLU A 288 0.46 -27.37 -11.01
CA GLU A 288 1.33 -28.54 -10.86
C GLU A 288 0.80 -29.74 -11.65
N LYS A 289 -0.51 -30.03 -11.55
CA LYS A 289 -1.13 -31.14 -12.32
C LYS A 289 -1.02 -30.97 -13.83
N ARG A 290 -1.05 -29.72 -14.33
CA ARG A 290 -0.97 -29.42 -15.78
C ARG A 290 0.45 -29.17 -16.28
N GLY A 291 1.44 -29.07 -15.39
CA GLY A 291 2.80 -28.67 -15.73
C GLY A 291 2.90 -27.23 -16.26
N LYS A 292 1.93 -26.35 -15.90
CA LYS A 292 1.84 -24.95 -16.35
C LYS A 292 1.57 -24.02 -15.18
N LEU A 293 2.38 -24.17 -14.13
CA LEU A 293 2.19 -23.44 -12.87
C LEU A 293 2.29 -21.91 -13.06
N GLU A 294 3.20 -21.45 -13.92
CA GLU A 294 3.36 -20.04 -14.24
C GLU A 294 2.12 -19.41 -14.88
N VAL A 295 1.41 -20.15 -15.73
CA VAL A 295 0.19 -19.69 -16.42
C VAL A 295 -0.96 -19.55 -15.41
N GLU A 296 -1.19 -20.59 -14.60
CA GLU A 296 -2.26 -20.61 -13.60
C GLU A 296 -2.04 -19.52 -12.53
N LEU A 297 -0.81 -19.36 -12.06
CA LEU A 297 -0.47 -18.30 -11.11
C LEU A 297 -0.61 -16.90 -11.74
N LYS A 298 -0.26 -16.72 -13.03
CA LYS A 298 -0.45 -15.45 -13.74
C LYS A 298 -1.93 -15.07 -13.83
N LEU A 299 -2.79 -16.02 -14.19
CA LEU A 299 -4.24 -15.81 -14.20
C LEU A 299 -4.75 -15.43 -12.81
N TYR A 300 -4.31 -16.15 -11.79
CA TYR A 300 -4.71 -15.85 -10.43
C TYR A 300 -4.23 -14.47 -9.94
N SER A 301 -3.01 -14.08 -10.31
CA SER A 301 -2.49 -12.74 -10.02
C SER A 301 -3.38 -11.63 -10.60
N GLN A 302 -3.87 -11.79 -11.83
CA GLN A 302 -4.79 -10.82 -12.45
C GLN A 302 -6.14 -10.75 -11.69
N ILE A 303 -6.66 -11.89 -11.25
CA ILE A 303 -7.86 -11.96 -10.41
C ILE A 303 -7.63 -11.22 -9.08
N LEU A 304 -6.47 -11.41 -8.45
CA LEU A 304 -6.13 -10.75 -7.19
C LEU A 304 -6.06 -9.22 -7.34
N VAL A 305 -5.46 -8.70 -8.42
CA VAL A 305 -5.45 -7.26 -8.73
C VAL A 305 -6.89 -6.73 -8.80
N LYS A 306 -7.75 -7.41 -9.56
CA LYS A 306 -9.17 -7.03 -9.66
C LYS A 306 -9.87 -7.06 -8.30
N GLN A 307 -9.64 -8.10 -7.48
CA GLN A 307 -10.21 -8.18 -6.14
C GLN A 307 -9.75 -7.03 -5.23
N ILE A 308 -8.49 -6.58 -5.35
CA ILE A 308 -7.98 -5.42 -4.61
C ILE A 308 -8.72 -4.14 -5.04
N GLU A 309 -8.84 -3.92 -6.36
CA GLU A 309 -9.56 -2.77 -6.92
C GLU A 309 -11.04 -2.78 -6.51
N ASP A 310 -11.74 -3.90 -6.69
CA ASP A 310 -13.17 -4.05 -6.36
C ASP A 310 -13.43 -3.84 -4.86
N LYS A 311 -12.55 -4.34 -4.00
CA LYS A 311 -12.69 -4.16 -2.55
C LYS A 311 -12.54 -2.71 -2.15
N ALA A 312 -11.58 -1.98 -2.75
CA ALA A 312 -11.40 -0.55 -2.50
C ALA A 312 -12.61 0.26 -3.00
N ILE A 313 -13.11 -0.04 -4.19
CA ILE A 313 -14.30 0.63 -4.76
C ILE A 313 -15.54 0.41 -3.86
N LYS A 314 -15.80 -0.84 -3.46
CA LYS A 314 -16.93 -1.16 -2.58
C LYS A 314 -16.86 -0.40 -1.25
N GLN A 315 -15.69 -0.30 -0.64
CA GLN A 315 -15.55 0.45 0.61
C GLN A 315 -15.78 1.95 0.41
N THR A 316 -15.29 2.52 -0.68
CA THR A 316 -15.53 3.92 -1.02
C THR A 316 -17.01 4.20 -1.25
N GLN A 317 -17.70 3.32 -1.99
CA GLN A 317 -19.13 3.41 -2.24
C GLN A 317 -19.97 3.31 -0.96
N PHE A 318 -19.52 2.51 0.01
CA PHE A 318 -20.20 2.40 1.31
C PHE A 318 -19.96 3.62 2.22
N LEU A 319 -18.80 4.25 2.14
CA LEU A 319 -18.49 5.46 2.92
C LEU A 319 -19.35 6.67 2.49
N GLN A 320 -19.69 6.78 1.22
CA GLN A 320 -20.40 7.93 0.66
C GLN A 320 -21.78 8.17 1.30
N PRO A 321 -22.72 7.18 1.40
CA PRO A 321 -23.98 7.36 2.08
C PRO A 321 -23.85 7.75 3.55
N ILE A 322 -22.85 7.19 4.24
CA ILE A 322 -22.57 7.51 5.65
C ILE A 322 -22.15 8.98 5.78
N LEU A 323 -21.26 9.45 4.92
CA LEU A 323 -20.82 10.84 4.92
C LEU A 323 -21.98 11.80 4.64
N PHE A 324 -22.85 11.47 3.68
CA PHE A 324 -24.04 12.28 3.40
C PHE A 324 -25.03 12.30 4.56
N LEU A 325 -25.23 11.17 5.23
CA LEU A 325 -26.10 11.10 6.43
C LEU A 325 -25.55 11.97 7.56
N ILE A 326 -24.24 11.87 7.84
CA ILE A 326 -23.58 12.71 8.86
C ILE A 326 -23.71 14.19 8.50
N LEU A 327 -23.47 14.55 7.25
CA LEU A 327 -23.57 15.93 6.76
C LEU A 327 -25.00 16.46 6.85
N GLY A 328 -26.00 15.66 6.46
CA GLY A 328 -27.41 16.02 6.59
C GLY A 328 -27.84 16.23 8.04
N LEU A 329 -27.48 15.31 8.93
CA LEU A 329 -27.74 15.47 10.36
C LEU A 329 -27.06 16.71 10.96
N PHE A 330 -25.86 17.02 10.53
CA PHE A 330 -25.13 18.19 10.97
C PHE A 330 -25.80 19.50 10.53
N ILE A 331 -26.27 19.57 9.27
CA ILE A 331 -27.01 20.73 8.76
C ILE A 331 -28.31 20.93 9.54
N VAL A 332 -29.07 19.85 9.79
CA VAL A 332 -30.31 19.93 10.59
C VAL A 332 -30.00 20.37 12.02
N ALA A 333 -28.92 19.88 12.64
CA ALA A 333 -28.53 20.29 13.98
C ALA A 333 -28.21 21.79 14.05
N ILE A 334 -27.48 22.33 13.07
CA ILE A 334 -27.18 23.77 12.98
C ILE A 334 -28.49 24.57 12.81
N TYR A 335 -29.34 24.13 11.90
CA TYR A 335 -30.64 24.80 11.67
C TYR A 335 -31.44 24.86 12.96
N LEU A 336 -31.54 23.79 13.73
CA LEU A 336 -32.23 23.78 15.02
C LEU A 336 -31.57 24.71 16.05
N VAL A 337 -30.26 24.78 16.12
CA VAL A 337 -29.54 25.69 17.05
C VAL A 337 -29.89 27.16 16.73
N ILE A 338 -30.01 27.49 15.44
CA ILE A 338 -30.29 28.87 15.01
C ILE A 338 -31.77 29.21 15.13
N MET A 339 -32.66 28.35 14.66
CA MET A 339 -34.09 28.64 14.51
C MET A 339 -34.88 28.52 15.81
N LEU A 340 -34.61 27.55 16.68
CA LEU A 340 -35.35 27.35 17.91
C LEU A 340 -35.40 28.61 18.80
N PRO A 341 -34.28 29.31 19.09
CA PRO A 341 -34.31 30.54 19.87
C PRO A 341 -35.07 31.65 19.16
N MET A 342 -34.98 31.74 17.82
CA MET A 342 -35.74 32.76 17.06
C MET A 342 -37.26 32.56 17.19
N PHE A 343 -37.76 31.33 17.17
CA PHE A 343 -39.15 31.02 17.44
C PHE A 343 -39.57 31.39 18.88
N GLN A 344 -38.75 31.14 19.85
CA GLN A 344 -38.99 31.53 21.25
C GLN A 344 -39.10 33.07 21.41
N MET A 345 -38.24 33.81 20.69
CA MET A 345 -38.30 35.28 20.67
C MET A 345 -39.63 35.78 20.10
N MET A 346 -40.11 35.21 19.01
CA MET A 346 -41.42 35.59 18.41
C MET A 346 -42.59 35.31 19.36
N GLN A 347 -42.50 34.28 20.21
CA GLN A 347 -43.54 33.95 21.19
C GLN A 347 -43.50 34.88 22.41
N SER A 348 -42.35 35.46 22.75
CA SER A 348 -42.19 36.37 23.89
C SER A 348 -42.62 37.83 23.59
N ILE A 349 -42.86 38.18 22.34
CA ILE A 349 -43.31 39.52 21.91
C ILE A 349 -44.85 39.60 21.90
N LYS A 350 -45.58 38.53 22.18
CA LYS A 350 -47.00 38.52 22.46
C LYS A 350 -47.25 38.67 23.94
#